data_286728b1ba39dd73677163bb97f6291a
#
_entry.id   286728b1ba39dd73677163bb97f6291a
#
_cell.length_a   1.000
_cell.length_b   1.000
_cell.length_c   1.000
_cell.angle_alpha   90.00
_cell.angle_beta   90.00
_cell.angle_gamma   90.00
#
_symmetry.space_group_name_H-M   'P 1'
#
loop_
_entity.id
_entity.type
_entity.pdbx_description
1 polymer ?
#
loop_
_entity_poly.entity_id
_entity_poly.type
_entity_poly.pdbx_seq_one_letter_code
_entity_poly.pdbx_strand_id
1 'polypeptide(L)'
;MWTGGIKMKRKILVIGAGGIGSYLISFLNNLDLYEIQVNDDDKVETKNLTYQNFNSGDVGFHKVNRMKNKFGDTVKVASPYPILTPNQLEGFDLVVCCVDNLGTRRMLYNSNVKWLDLRSQGRNAAYVSYQADPSMYDSLLAGKEGSFSCQGESWDGSQEGIHFMHMAIAGMGAQWIQRWFNGESV
;
A
#
# COMPACT_ATOMS: atom_id res chain seq x y z
N MET A 1 33.76 -7.56 14.34
CA MET A 1 34.03 -6.19 13.84
C MET A 1 32.95 -5.82 12.84
N TRP A 2 32.05 -4.88 13.20
CA TRP A 2 31.08 -4.34 12.28
C TRP A 2 31.78 -3.33 11.39
N THR A 3 32.01 -3.66 10.13
CA THR A 3 32.39 -2.68 9.11
C THR A 3 31.15 -1.93 8.72
N GLY A 4 30.98 -0.72 9.27
CA GLY A 4 29.84 0.15 9.02
C GLY A 4 29.84 0.72 7.60
N GLY A 5 29.57 -0.09 6.60
CA GLY A 5 29.21 0.39 5.28
C GLY A 5 27.81 1.00 5.36
N ILE A 6 27.61 2.19 4.79
CA ILE A 6 26.29 2.80 4.61
C ILE A 6 25.45 1.82 3.79
N LYS A 7 24.54 1.08 4.46
CA LYS A 7 23.64 0.16 3.76
C LYS A 7 22.62 1.02 3.01
N MET A 8 22.68 1.03 1.69
CA MET A 8 21.70 1.76 0.89
C MET A 8 20.31 1.25 1.21
N LYS A 9 19.39 2.16 1.51
CA LYS A 9 17.99 1.82 1.78
C LYS A 9 17.31 1.36 0.51
N ARG A 10 16.34 0.47 0.65
CA ARG A 10 15.51 -0.03 -0.45
C ARG A 10 14.44 0.99 -0.79
N LYS A 11 14.27 1.29 -2.06
CA LYS A 11 13.28 2.26 -2.56
C LYS A 11 11.97 1.56 -2.86
N ILE A 12 10.91 1.95 -2.17
CA ILE A 12 9.58 1.38 -2.33
C ILE A 12 8.60 2.48 -2.76
N LEU A 13 7.84 2.21 -3.82
CA LEU A 13 6.66 2.99 -4.15
C LEU A 13 5.43 2.33 -3.51
N VAL A 14 4.70 3.07 -2.67
CA VAL A 14 3.40 2.66 -2.13
C VAL A 14 2.31 3.45 -2.83
N ILE A 15 1.41 2.76 -3.54
CA ILE A 15 0.26 3.34 -4.20
C ILE A 15 -0.96 3.15 -3.31
N GLY A 16 -1.49 4.25 -2.77
CA GLY A 16 -2.59 4.28 -1.81
C GLY A 16 -2.12 4.36 -0.35
N ALA A 17 -2.65 5.35 0.36
CA ALA A 17 -2.46 5.59 1.81
C ALA A 17 -3.75 5.39 2.60
N GLY A 18 -4.64 4.54 2.12
CA GLY A 18 -5.92 4.19 2.75
C GLY A 18 -5.78 3.14 3.86
N GLY A 19 -6.78 2.25 3.98
CA GLY A 19 -6.85 1.23 5.02
C GLY A 19 -5.62 0.33 5.08
N ILE A 20 -5.13 -0.16 3.94
CA ILE A 20 -3.95 -1.04 3.89
C ILE A 20 -2.67 -0.19 3.96
N GLY A 21 -2.51 0.79 3.06
CA GLY A 21 -1.25 1.50 2.90
C GLY A 21 -0.83 2.31 4.11
N SER A 22 -1.76 2.90 4.86
CA SER A 22 -1.43 3.68 6.06
C SER A 22 -0.84 2.82 7.19
N TYR A 23 -1.29 1.57 7.32
CA TYR A 23 -0.70 0.60 8.27
C TYR A 23 0.58 -0.02 7.74
N LEU A 24 0.65 -0.37 6.44
CA LEU A 24 1.87 -0.89 5.83
C LEU A 24 3.05 0.06 6.03
N ILE A 25 2.86 1.35 5.73
CA ILE A 25 3.89 2.38 5.93
C ILE A 25 4.31 2.45 7.41
N SER A 26 3.36 2.38 8.33
CA SER A 26 3.63 2.36 9.77
C SER A 26 4.51 1.17 10.19
N PHE A 27 4.23 -0.02 9.67
CA PHE A 27 5.02 -1.22 9.97
C PHE A 27 6.42 -1.14 9.39
N LEU A 28 6.56 -0.67 8.15
CA LEU A 28 7.86 -0.52 7.49
C LEU A 28 8.71 0.58 8.14
N ASN A 29 8.10 1.60 8.74
CA ASN A 29 8.80 2.67 9.42
C ASN A 29 9.57 2.21 10.67
N ASN A 30 9.18 1.09 11.27
CA ASN A 30 9.90 0.52 12.40
C ASN A 30 11.28 -0.03 12.03
N LEU A 31 11.57 -0.13 10.74
CA LEU A 31 12.81 -0.66 10.19
C LEU A 31 13.54 0.46 9.43
N ASP A 32 14.78 0.75 9.82
CA ASP A 32 15.63 1.73 9.10
C ASP A 32 16.24 1.13 7.81
N LEU A 33 15.40 0.48 6.99
CA LEU A 33 15.80 -0.26 5.79
C LEU A 33 15.22 0.31 4.49
N TYR A 34 14.20 1.18 4.60
CA TYR A 34 13.38 1.57 3.47
C TYR A 34 13.32 3.08 3.27
N GLU A 35 13.25 3.48 2.01
CA GLU A 35 12.84 4.82 1.58
C GLU A 35 11.55 4.68 0.78
N ILE A 36 10.48 5.32 1.26
CA ILE A 36 9.16 5.20 0.66
C ILE A 36 8.80 6.49 -0.08
N GLN A 37 8.36 6.34 -1.32
CA GLN A 37 7.47 7.29 -1.96
C GLN A 37 6.04 6.78 -1.80
N VAL A 38 5.12 7.65 -1.39
CA VAL A 38 3.69 7.34 -1.31
C VAL A 38 2.88 8.24 -2.22
N ASN A 39 2.00 7.64 -3.01
CA ASN A 39 1.07 8.32 -3.91
C ASN A 39 -0.38 8.02 -3.49
N ASP A 40 -1.16 9.07 -3.25
CA ASP A 40 -2.60 9.00 -2.96
C ASP A 40 -3.17 10.41 -3.09
N ASP A 41 -4.22 10.61 -3.87
CA ASP A 41 -4.83 11.91 -4.14
C ASP A 41 -5.93 12.29 -3.14
N ASP A 42 -6.31 11.37 -2.27
CA ASP A 42 -7.35 11.58 -1.27
C ASP A 42 -6.89 12.48 -0.11
N LYS A 43 -7.90 13.08 0.51
CA LYS A 43 -7.79 13.70 1.84
C LYS A 43 -8.35 12.77 2.90
N VAL A 44 -7.89 12.99 4.13
CA VAL A 44 -8.43 12.30 5.31
C VAL A 44 -9.84 12.82 5.59
N GLU A 45 -10.79 11.91 5.66
CA GLU A 45 -12.18 12.17 6.03
C GLU A 45 -12.48 11.60 7.41
N THR A 46 -13.51 12.11 8.09
CA THR A 46 -13.91 11.63 9.43
C THR A 46 -14.18 10.12 9.44
N LYS A 47 -14.82 9.58 8.39
CA LYS A 47 -15.08 8.13 8.27
C LYS A 47 -13.80 7.29 8.24
N ASN A 48 -12.68 7.87 7.80
CA ASN A 48 -11.40 7.15 7.72
C ASN A 48 -10.79 6.89 9.10
N LEU A 49 -11.11 7.71 10.11
CA LEU A 49 -10.54 7.61 11.45
C LEU A 49 -10.84 6.28 12.14
N THR A 50 -11.91 5.62 11.71
CA THR A 50 -12.36 4.36 12.29
C THR A 50 -11.50 3.17 11.87
N TYR A 51 -10.91 3.20 10.66
CA TYR A 51 -10.23 2.03 10.09
C TYR A 51 -8.92 2.34 9.33
N GLN A 52 -8.49 3.61 9.29
CA GLN A 52 -7.21 4.01 8.71
C GLN A 52 -6.31 4.61 9.80
N ASN A 53 -5.01 4.62 9.58
CA ASN A 53 -4.04 5.06 10.59
C ASN A 53 -3.91 6.60 10.66
N PHE A 54 -5.05 7.27 10.83
CA PHE A 54 -5.17 8.71 10.96
C PHE A 54 -5.88 9.08 12.27
N ASN A 55 -5.75 10.34 12.68
CA ASN A 55 -6.42 10.90 13.86
C ASN A 55 -7.24 12.15 13.49
N SER A 56 -8.00 12.70 14.43
CA SER A 56 -8.88 13.84 14.19
C SER A 56 -8.16 15.09 13.69
N GLY A 57 -6.91 15.30 14.08
CA GLY A 57 -6.08 16.42 13.60
C GLY A 57 -5.61 16.26 12.14
N ASP A 58 -5.85 15.09 11.52
CA ASP A 58 -5.48 14.82 10.14
C ASP A 58 -6.60 15.13 9.13
N VAL A 59 -7.85 15.30 9.61
CA VAL A 59 -9.02 15.52 8.76
C VAL A 59 -8.87 16.77 7.88
N GLY A 60 -9.18 16.62 6.59
CA GLY A 60 -9.08 17.68 5.58
C GLY A 60 -7.72 17.81 4.91
N PHE A 61 -6.67 17.22 5.44
CA PHE A 61 -5.33 17.21 4.82
C PHE A 61 -5.16 16.00 3.88
N HIS A 62 -4.31 16.13 2.87
CA HIS A 62 -3.94 14.99 2.01
C HIS A 62 -3.33 13.87 2.83
N LYS A 63 -3.79 12.65 2.62
CA LYS A 63 -3.33 11.43 3.32
C LYS A 63 -1.82 11.28 3.25
N VAL A 64 -1.24 11.46 2.07
CA VAL A 64 0.22 11.34 1.86
C VAL A 64 1.02 12.36 2.67
N ASN A 65 0.53 13.59 2.81
CA ASN A 65 1.21 14.61 3.60
C ASN A 65 1.20 14.25 5.09
N ARG A 66 0.10 13.66 5.57
CA ARG A 66 0.01 13.18 6.96
C ARG A 66 0.93 11.99 7.21
N MET A 67 1.04 11.06 6.24
CA MET A 67 2.01 9.97 6.30
C MET A 67 3.45 10.51 6.37
N LYS A 68 3.79 11.48 5.53
CA LYS A 68 5.13 12.10 5.56
C LYS A 68 5.41 12.84 6.88
N ASN A 69 4.45 13.56 7.41
CA ASN A 69 4.62 14.26 8.70
C ASN A 69 4.83 13.27 9.85
N LYS A 70 4.14 12.12 9.80
CA LYS A 70 4.19 11.09 10.85
C LYS A 70 5.42 10.18 10.75
N PHE A 71 5.88 9.91 9.51
CA PHE A 71 6.91 8.92 9.21
C PHE A 71 8.03 9.46 8.30
N GLY A 72 8.43 10.73 8.49
CA GLY A 72 9.36 11.45 7.60
C GLY A 72 10.75 10.85 7.45
N ASP A 73 11.18 10.01 8.41
CA ASP A 73 12.45 9.28 8.30
C ASP A 73 12.40 8.17 7.25
N THR A 74 11.22 7.64 6.97
CA THR A 74 10.98 6.58 5.98
C THR A 74 10.27 7.11 4.73
N VAL A 75 9.24 7.94 4.89
CA VAL A 75 8.49 8.54 3.76
C VAL A 75 9.24 9.76 3.24
N LYS A 76 10.04 9.58 2.20
CA LYS A 76 10.85 10.66 1.60
C LYS A 76 10.05 11.53 0.63
N VAL A 77 9.14 10.92 -0.13
CA VAL A 77 8.30 11.63 -1.10
C VAL A 77 6.82 11.34 -0.81
N ALA A 78 6.02 12.40 -0.69
CA ALA A 78 4.57 12.36 -0.57
C ALA A 78 3.96 13.03 -1.80
N SER A 79 3.31 12.26 -2.66
CA SER A 79 2.71 12.75 -3.91
C SER A 79 1.18 12.72 -3.80
N PRO A 80 0.52 13.89 -3.75
CA PRO A 80 -0.94 13.98 -3.68
C PRO A 80 -1.58 13.83 -5.07
N TYR A 81 -1.04 12.95 -5.89
CA TYR A 81 -1.50 12.67 -7.25
C TYR A 81 -1.60 11.16 -7.48
N PRO A 82 -2.60 10.70 -8.25
CA PRO A 82 -2.70 9.30 -8.63
C PRO A 82 -1.55 8.88 -9.55
N ILE A 83 -1.30 7.58 -9.62
CA ILE A 83 -0.43 6.99 -10.64
C ILE A 83 -1.26 6.80 -11.92
N LEU A 84 -0.87 7.44 -13.00
CA LEU A 84 -1.61 7.47 -14.27
C LEU A 84 -0.85 6.81 -15.43
N THR A 85 0.47 6.65 -15.32
CA THR A 85 1.30 6.14 -16.40
C THR A 85 2.31 5.09 -15.91
N PRO A 86 2.68 4.10 -16.76
CA PRO A 86 3.65 3.08 -16.39
C PRO A 86 5.03 3.64 -15.98
N ASN A 87 5.47 4.73 -16.58
CA ASN A 87 6.77 5.33 -16.28
C ASN A 87 6.89 5.81 -14.82
N GLN A 88 5.74 6.10 -14.17
CA GLN A 88 5.72 6.48 -12.75
C GLN A 88 6.01 5.30 -11.81
N LEU A 89 6.00 4.07 -12.30
CA LEU A 89 6.32 2.86 -11.56
C LEU A 89 7.83 2.54 -11.56
N GLU A 90 8.61 3.22 -12.41
CA GLU A 90 10.02 2.93 -12.60
C GLU A 90 10.92 3.58 -11.53
N GLY A 91 12.12 3.01 -11.35
CA GLY A 91 13.13 3.56 -10.43
C GLY A 91 12.98 3.12 -8.97
N PHE A 92 12.05 2.21 -8.68
CA PHE A 92 11.87 1.59 -7.37
C PHE A 92 12.33 0.14 -7.37
N ASP A 93 12.82 -0.33 -6.22
CA ASP A 93 13.15 -1.74 -6.02
C ASP A 93 11.88 -2.60 -5.97
N LEU A 94 10.78 -2.01 -5.46
CA LEU A 94 9.47 -2.66 -5.36
C LEU A 94 8.35 -1.62 -5.44
N VAL A 95 7.26 -1.97 -6.12
CA VAL A 95 6.01 -1.22 -6.14
C VAL A 95 4.95 -1.98 -5.36
N VAL A 96 4.33 -1.35 -4.36
CA VAL A 96 3.26 -1.97 -3.56
C VAL A 96 1.94 -1.25 -3.84
N CYS A 97 0.97 -2.00 -4.36
CA CYS A 97 -0.37 -1.51 -4.65
C CYS A 97 -1.29 -1.78 -3.45
N CYS A 98 -1.85 -0.72 -2.89
CA CYS A 98 -2.79 -0.75 -1.77
C CYS A 98 -4.14 -0.09 -2.12
N VAL A 99 -4.38 0.19 -3.42
CA VAL A 99 -5.64 0.72 -3.93
C VAL A 99 -6.48 -0.39 -4.54
N ASP A 100 -7.77 -0.19 -4.63
CA ASP A 100 -8.74 -1.12 -5.22
C ASP A 100 -9.10 -0.77 -6.68
N ASN A 101 -8.49 0.26 -7.24
CA ASN A 101 -8.72 0.71 -8.60
C ASN A 101 -8.17 -0.30 -9.62
N LEU A 102 -9.06 -0.87 -10.44
CA LEU A 102 -8.69 -1.87 -11.45
C LEU A 102 -7.78 -1.31 -12.54
N GLY A 103 -7.93 -0.04 -12.90
CA GLY A 103 -7.05 0.61 -13.89
C GLY A 103 -5.59 0.64 -13.43
N THR A 104 -5.35 1.04 -12.18
CA THR A 104 -4.02 1.01 -11.56
C THR A 104 -3.46 -0.41 -11.49
N ARG A 105 -4.29 -1.40 -11.11
CA ARG A 105 -3.88 -2.81 -11.07
C ARG A 105 -3.53 -3.35 -12.46
N ARG A 106 -4.36 -3.08 -13.49
CA ARG A 106 -4.06 -3.48 -14.87
C ARG A 106 -2.74 -2.90 -15.36
N MET A 107 -2.48 -1.62 -15.08
CA MET A 107 -1.21 -0.98 -15.42
C MET A 107 -0.04 -1.67 -14.71
N LEU A 108 -0.19 -1.97 -13.40
CA LEU A 108 0.83 -2.64 -12.61
C LEU A 108 1.13 -4.06 -13.14
N TYR A 109 0.10 -4.87 -13.39
CA TYR A 109 0.23 -6.26 -13.83
C TYR A 109 0.85 -6.37 -15.23
N ASN A 110 0.63 -5.36 -16.08
CA ASN A 110 1.24 -5.28 -17.41
C ASN A 110 2.61 -4.59 -17.42
N SER A 111 3.12 -4.18 -16.26
CA SER A 111 4.43 -3.54 -16.16
C SER A 111 5.56 -4.57 -16.02
N ASN A 112 6.79 -4.12 -16.28
CA ASN A 112 8.00 -4.93 -16.08
C ASN A 112 8.66 -4.71 -14.71
N VAL A 113 8.01 -3.95 -13.81
CA VAL A 113 8.54 -3.71 -12.47
C VAL A 113 8.24 -4.88 -11.52
N LYS A 114 8.96 -4.98 -10.43
CA LYS A 114 8.62 -5.92 -9.35
C LYS A 114 7.52 -5.31 -8.50
N TRP A 115 6.43 -6.05 -8.28
CA TRP A 115 5.28 -5.51 -7.58
C TRP A 115 4.64 -6.51 -6.60
N LEU A 116 3.94 -5.95 -5.64
CA LEU A 116 3.08 -6.64 -4.68
C LEU A 116 1.73 -5.92 -4.62
N ASP A 117 0.63 -6.61 -4.87
CA ASP A 117 -0.74 -6.10 -4.77
C ASP A 117 -1.41 -6.66 -3.52
N LEU A 118 -1.74 -5.78 -2.58
CA LEU A 118 -2.42 -6.11 -1.33
C LEU A 118 -3.90 -5.75 -1.44
N ARG A 119 -4.75 -6.70 -1.10
CA ARG A 119 -6.21 -6.59 -1.25
C ARG A 119 -6.92 -6.88 0.05
N SER A 120 -7.95 -6.09 0.35
CA SER A 120 -8.87 -6.36 1.46
C SER A 120 -10.27 -5.91 1.07
N GLN A 121 -11.26 -6.76 1.34
CA GLN A 121 -12.67 -6.44 1.18
C GLN A 121 -13.47 -7.16 2.28
N GLY A 122 -13.94 -6.41 3.25
CA GLY A 122 -14.68 -6.93 4.39
C GLY A 122 -13.85 -7.97 5.17
N ARG A 123 -14.33 -9.22 5.20
CA ARG A 123 -13.69 -10.34 5.93
C ARG A 123 -12.59 -11.05 5.14
N ASN A 124 -12.37 -10.65 3.88
CA ASN A 124 -11.42 -11.31 3.00
C ASN A 124 -10.21 -10.43 2.75
N ALA A 125 -9.05 -11.06 2.64
CA ALA A 125 -7.83 -10.42 2.19
C ALA A 125 -7.01 -11.38 1.34
N ALA A 126 -6.23 -10.82 0.43
CA ALA A 126 -5.32 -11.57 -0.42
C ALA A 126 -4.14 -10.68 -0.81
N TYR A 127 -3.03 -11.31 -1.16
CA TYR A 127 -1.96 -10.64 -1.89
C TYR A 127 -1.63 -11.40 -3.17
N VAL A 128 -1.17 -10.65 -4.17
CA VAL A 128 -0.66 -11.16 -5.43
C VAL A 128 0.66 -10.47 -5.70
N SER A 129 1.66 -11.18 -6.21
CA SER A 129 2.95 -10.59 -6.56
C SER A 129 3.25 -10.77 -8.05
N TYR A 130 4.24 -10.04 -8.54
CA TYR A 130 4.76 -10.16 -9.91
C TYR A 130 5.23 -11.58 -10.30
N GLN A 131 5.31 -12.50 -9.33
CA GLN A 131 5.66 -13.92 -9.52
C GLN A 131 4.42 -14.79 -9.83
N ALA A 132 3.21 -14.23 -9.75
CA ALA A 132 1.99 -14.95 -10.09
C ALA A 132 1.95 -15.29 -11.58
N ASP A 133 1.31 -16.43 -11.90
CA ASP A 133 1.14 -16.87 -13.29
C ASP A 133 0.30 -15.83 -14.06
N PRO A 134 0.83 -15.26 -15.16
CA PRO A 134 0.10 -14.31 -15.98
C PRO A 134 -1.25 -14.82 -16.50
N SER A 135 -1.43 -16.13 -16.66
CA SER A 135 -2.72 -16.73 -17.06
C SER A 135 -3.84 -16.46 -16.06
N MET A 136 -3.51 -16.11 -14.82
CA MET A 136 -4.48 -15.76 -13.77
C MET A 136 -4.91 -14.29 -13.80
N TYR A 137 -4.21 -13.41 -14.54
CA TYR A 137 -4.42 -11.96 -14.46
C TYR A 137 -5.83 -11.53 -14.84
N ASP A 138 -6.43 -12.12 -15.85
CA ASP A 138 -7.80 -11.81 -16.26
C ASP A 138 -8.79 -12.09 -15.12
N SER A 139 -8.65 -13.23 -14.45
CA SER A 139 -9.46 -13.58 -13.27
C SER A 139 -9.21 -12.65 -12.09
N LEU A 140 -7.95 -12.31 -11.83
CA LEU A 140 -7.56 -11.42 -10.73
C LEU A 140 -7.99 -9.96 -10.97
N LEU A 141 -8.15 -9.56 -12.23
CA LEU A 141 -8.58 -8.23 -12.67
C LEU A 141 -10.06 -8.19 -13.04
N ALA A 142 -10.78 -9.30 -12.91
CA ALA A 142 -12.23 -9.33 -13.06
C ALA A 142 -12.90 -8.58 -11.91
N GLY A 143 -13.96 -7.82 -12.22
CA GLY A 143 -14.72 -7.08 -11.21
C GLY A 143 -15.33 -5.80 -11.77
N LYS A 144 -16.04 -5.09 -10.91
CA LYS A 144 -16.61 -3.78 -11.23
C LYS A 144 -15.51 -2.72 -11.24
N GLU A 145 -15.61 -1.77 -12.18
CA GLU A 145 -14.79 -0.56 -12.15
C GLU A 145 -15.23 0.32 -10.97
N GLY A 146 -14.29 1.00 -10.34
CA GLY A 146 -14.54 1.94 -9.25
C GLY A 146 -13.58 1.78 -8.09
N SER A 147 -13.79 2.58 -7.07
CA SER A 147 -13.09 2.50 -5.81
C SER A 147 -14.04 1.96 -4.73
N PHE A 148 -13.60 0.95 -4.01
CA PHE A 148 -14.39 0.27 -3.00
C PHE A 148 -13.73 0.42 -1.62
N SER A 149 -14.52 0.43 -0.58
CA SER A 149 -13.99 0.43 0.79
C SER A 149 -13.36 -0.92 1.12
N CYS A 150 -12.18 -0.92 1.74
CA CYS A 150 -11.59 -2.14 2.29
C CYS A 150 -12.47 -2.79 3.38
N GLN A 151 -13.47 -2.07 3.89
CA GLN A 151 -14.48 -2.59 4.81
C GLN A 151 -15.58 -3.40 4.11
N GLY A 152 -15.69 -3.33 2.77
CA GLY A 152 -16.71 -4.00 1.98
C GLY A 152 -17.93 -3.11 1.70
N GLU A 153 -18.71 -3.50 0.70
CA GLU A 153 -19.88 -2.73 0.23
C GLU A 153 -21.02 -2.66 1.26
N SER A 154 -21.12 -3.64 2.14
CA SER A 154 -22.19 -3.73 3.16
C SER A 154 -21.85 -3.03 4.47
N TRP A 155 -20.69 -2.40 4.59
CA TRP A 155 -20.35 -1.69 5.82
C TRP A 155 -21.15 -0.40 5.96
N ASP A 156 -21.86 -0.27 7.07
CA ASP A 156 -22.77 0.84 7.40
C ASP A 156 -22.06 2.04 8.04
N GLY A 157 -20.74 1.98 8.23
CA GLY A 157 -19.96 3.02 8.91
C GLY A 157 -19.90 2.84 10.44
N SER A 158 -20.57 1.83 11.00
CA SER A 158 -20.56 1.57 12.45
C SER A 158 -19.22 1.01 12.91
N GLN A 159 -18.89 1.24 14.20
CA GLN A 159 -17.70 0.68 14.82
C GLN A 159 -17.83 -0.83 15.07
N GLU A 160 -19.05 -1.29 15.33
CA GLU A 160 -19.35 -2.71 15.55
C GLU A 160 -19.16 -3.54 14.28
N GLY A 161 -19.34 -2.93 13.10
CA GLY A 161 -19.21 -3.57 11.79
C GLY A 161 -17.79 -3.56 11.21
N ILE A 162 -16.77 -3.08 11.94
CA ILE A 162 -15.41 -2.97 11.41
C ILE A 162 -14.76 -4.34 11.19
N HIS A 163 -14.15 -4.48 10.03
CA HIS A 163 -13.32 -5.62 9.67
C HIS A 163 -11.83 -5.24 9.72
N PHE A 164 -11.00 -6.07 10.32
CA PHE A 164 -9.57 -5.81 10.52
C PHE A 164 -8.65 -6.46 9.47
N MET A 165 -9.22 -7.03 8.41
CA MET A 165 -8.44 -7.72 7.38
C MET A 165 -7.47 -6.80 6.63
N HIS A 166 -7.77 -5.51 6.53
CA HIS A 166 -6.86 -4.51 5.96
C HIS A 166 -5.58 -4.35 6.79
N MET A 167 -5.66 -4.44 8.11
CA MET A 167 -4.48 -4.43 9.00
C MET A 167 -3.71 -5.76 8.91
N ALA A 168 -4.42 -6.88 8.89
CA ALA A 168 -3.81 -8.20 8.77
C ALA A 168 -3.00 -8.31 7.47
N ILE A 169 -3.59 -7.91 6.32
CA ILE A 169 -2.90 -7.97 5.04
C ILE A 169 -1.75 -6.95 4.95
N ALA A 170 -1.83 -5.80 5.60
CA ALA A 170 -0.72 -4.86 5.71
C ALA A 170 0.46 -5.47 6.48
N GLY A 171 0.21 -6.19 7.59
CA GLY A 171 1.23 -6.92 8.32
C GLY A 171 1.85 -8.06 7.52
N MET A 172 1.02 -8.85 6.82
CA MET A 172 1.49 -9.91 5.92
C MET A 172 2.33 -9.32 4.78
N GLY A 173 1.92 -8.20 4.21
CA GLY A 173 2.67 -7.48 3.18
C GLY A 173 4.02 -6.99 3.68
N ALA A 174 4.09 -6.42 4.89
CA ALA A 174 5.35 -6.01 5.50
C ALA A 174 6.31 -7.19 5.70
N GLN A 175 5.78 -8.34 6.17
CA GLN A 175 6.57 -9.58 6.31
C GLN A 175 7.04 -10.12 4.97
N TRP A 176 6.17 -10.09 3.94
CA TRP A 176 6.53 -10.49 2.57
C TRP A 176 7.66 -9.62 2.04
N ILE A 177 7.57 -8.29 2.17
CA ILE A 177 8.58 -7.33 1.74
C ILE A 177 9.93 -7.61 2.40
N GLN A 178 9.94 -7.82 3.71
CA GLN A 178 11.17 -8.12 4.46
C GLN A 178 11.83 -9.40 3.96
N ARG A 179 11.07 -10.50 3.85
CA ARG A 179 11.57 -11.79 3.38
C ARG A 179 12.09 -11.70 1.95
N TRP A 180 11.34 -11.03 1.07
CA TRP A 180 11.72 -10.86 -0.31
C TRP A 180 13.04 -10.09 -0.47
N PHE A 181 13.24 -8.99 0.26
CA PHE A 181 14.51 -8.26 0.25
C PHE A 181 15.67 -9.01 0.90
N ASN A 182 15.37 -9.99 1.74
CA ASN A 182 16.37 -10.93 2.29
C ASN A 182 16.72 -12.08 1.31
N GLY A 183 16.08 -12.14 0.14
CA GLY A 183 16.30 -13.18 -0.86
C GLY A 183 15.62 -14.51 -0.53
N GLU A 184 14.66 -14.50 0.38
CA GLU A 184 13.88 -15.68 0.70
C GLU A 184 12.81 -15.96 -0.38
N SER A 185 12.42 -17.22 -0.51
CA SER A 185 11.23 -17.60 -1.30
C SER A 185 9.95 -17.10 -0.60
N VAL A 186 9.11 -16.39 -1.32
CA VAL A 186 7.88 -15.76 -0.81
C VAL A 186 6.70 -16.07 -1.71
#